data_77c6a73934212b883d4e6041520b00bd
#
_entry.id   77c6a73934212b883d4e6041520b00bd
#
_cell.length_a   1.000
_cell.length_b   1.000
_cell.length_c   1.000
_cell.angle_alpha   90.00
_cell.angle_beta   90.00
_cell.angle_gamma   90.00
#
_symmetry.space_group_name_H-M   'P 1'
#
loop_
_entity.id
_entity.type
_entity.pdbx_description
1 polymer ?
#
loop_
_entity_poly.entity_id
_entity_poly.type
_entity_poly.pdbx_seq_one_letter_code
_entity_poly.pdbx_strand_id
1 'polypeptide(L)'
;MDEFHIYHKQLTFETQGNKATYFEIRQDCRDFVNETGIQNGILVVQSPHTTCAVFFEEMVHDFDALGDEYLQADLNKGLNKLFPKQLAYDDDYKYPGPLHRQFSKDNGGAMATRPASLLNGDAHCKATLLGLSLIHI
;
A
#
# COMPACT_ATOMS: atom_id res chain seq x y z
N MET A 1 -0.26 20.28 34.12
CA MET A 1 -0.38 20.25 32.63
C MET A 1 -0.02 18.84 32.21
N ASP A 2 -0.92 18.15 31.54
CA ASP A 2 -0.61 16.82 31.03
C ASP A 2 0.45 16.99 29.94
N GLU A 3 1.56 16.28 30.09
CA GLU A 3 2.66 16.33 29.15
C GLU A 3 2.28 15.58 27.86
N PHE A 4 2.39 16.23 26.71
CA PHE A 4 2.10 15.63 25.44
C PHE A 4 3.36 14.94 24.88
N HIS A 5 3.28 13.64 24.66
CA HIS A 5 4.40 12.86 24.13
C HIS A 5 4.09 12.34 22.73
N ILE A 6 5.08 12.39 21.85
CA ILE A 6 5.04 11.81 20.50
C ILE A 6 6.16 10.78 20.39
N TYR A 7 5.78 9.60 19.94
CA TYR A 7 6.71 8.53 19.62
C TYR A 7 6.60 8.16 18.15
N HIS A 8 7.67 7.67 17.58
CA HIS A 8 7.74 7.27 16.18
C HIS A 8 8.46 5.94 16.04
N LYS A 9 7.93 5.07 15.17
CA LYS A 9 8.57 3.81 14.75
C LYS A 9 8.35 3.62 13.25
N GLN A 10 9.35 3.12 12.57
CA GLN A 10 9.27 2.77 11.15
C GLN A 10 9.37 1.26 11.00
N LEU A 11 8.49 0.69 10.18
CA LEU A 11 8.54 -0.69 9.74
C LEU A 11 8.92 -0.72 8.26
N THR A 12 9.67 -1.72 7.84
CA THR A 12 10.07 -1.91 6.45
C THR A 12 9.67 -3.32 6.00
N PHE A 13 9.01 -3.39 4.85
CA PHE A 13 8.55 -4.65 4.26
C PHE A 13 9.01 -4.75 2.82
N GLU A 14 9.28 -5.98 2.37
CA GLU A 14 9.58 -6.28 0.97
C GLU A 14 8.36 -6.90 0.30
N THR A 15 7.93 -6.31 -0.81
CA THR A 15 6.81 -6.81 -1.60
C THR A 15 7.29 -7.80 -2.67
N GLN A 16 6.39 -8.66 -3.14
CA GLN A 16 6.70 -9.62 -4.20
C GLN A 16 6.65 -9.01 -5.62
N GLY A 17 6.48 -7.71 -5.74
CA GLY A 17 6.64 -6.94 -6.97
C GLY A 17 5.59 -7.10 -8.07
N ASN A 18 4.96 -8.25 -8.21
CA ASN A 18 4.03 -8.55 -9.31
C ASN A 18 2.62 -8.96 -8.86
N LYS A 19 2.41 -9.02 -7.56
CA LYS A 19 1.09 -9.29 -6.95
C LYS A 19 0.90 -8.41 -5.71
N ALA A 20 -0.34 -8.24 -5.28
CA ALA A 20 -0.63 -7.66 -3.97
C ALA A 20 0.02 -8.55 -2.89
N THR A 21 0.75 -7.91 -1.98
CA THR A 21 1.40 -8.58 -0.84
C THR A 21 0.83 -7.99 0.43
N TYR A 22 0.35 -8.85 1.33
CA TYR A 22 -0.25 -8.46 2.60
C TYR A 22 0.72 -8.70 3.74
N PHE A 23 0.76 -7.76 4.67
CA PHE A 23 1.57 -7.83 5.89
C PHE A 23 0.66 -7.55 7.08
N GLU A 24 0.56 -8.51 7.97
CA GLU A 24 -0.14 -8.35 9.24
C GLU A 24 0.77 -7.60 10.22
N ILE A 25 0.35 -6.41 10.66
CA ILE A 25 1.15 -5.53 11.51
C ILE A 25 0.55 -5.30 12.90
N ARG A 26 -0.48 -6.06 13.26
CA ARG A 26 -1.17 -5.91 14.54
C ARG A 26 -0.22 -6.08 15.72
N GLN A 27 0.67 -7.08 15.67
CA GLN A 27 1.60 -7.32 16.76
C GLN A 27 2.65 -6.20 16.84
N ASP A 28 3.17 -5.74 15.69
CA ASP A 28 4.09 -4.60 15.66
C ASP A 28 3.48 -3.34 16.29
N CYS A 29 2.22 -3.08 16.02
CA CYS A 29 1.47 -1.96 16.61
C CYS A 29 1.33 -2.12 18.13
N ARG A 30 0.98 -3.32 18.61
CA ARG A 30 0.86 -3.61 20.05
C ARG A 30 2.21 -3.47 20.77
N ASP A 31 3.24 -4.02 20.20
CA ASP A 31 4.59 -3.95 20.77
C ASP A 31 5.06 -2.50 20.84
N PHE A 32 4.84 -1.73 19.79
CA PHE A 32 5.17 -0.31 19.80
C PHE A 32 4.43 0.47 20.88
N VAL A 33 3.12 0.28 21.02
CA VAL A 33 2.34 0.93 22.08
C VAL A 33 2.86 0.54 23.47
N ASN A 34 3.16 -0.74 23.69
CA ASN A 34 3.71 -1.22 24.93
C ASN A 34 5.09 -0.61 25.25
N GLU A 35 5.98 -0.51 24.24
CA GLU A 35 7.29 0.11 24.35
C GLU A 35 7.21 1.58 24.80
N THR A 36 6.17 2.31 24.38
CA THR A 36 6.00 3.72 24.72
C THR A 36 5.50 3.93 26.15
N GLY A 37 4.81 2.95 26.73
CA GLY A 37 4.16 3.05 28.04
C GLY A 37 2.92 3.95 28.06
N ILE A 38 2.48 4.49 26.92
CA ILE A 38 1.27 5.33 26.81
C ILE A 38 0.03 4.50 27.18
N GLN A 39 -0.80 5.01 28.11
CA GLN A 39 -2.04 4.36 28.52
C GLN A 39 -3.25 4.86 27.73
N ASN A 40 -3.23 6.12 27.30
CA ASN A 40 -4.29 6.76 26.50
C ASN A 40 -3.66 7.63 25.42
N GLY A 41 -4.08 7.45 24.18
CA GLY A 41 -3.51 8.20 23.06
C GLY A 41 -4.09 7.80 21.72
N ILE A 42 -3.50 8.28 20.66
CA ILE A 42 -3.84 7.95 19.29
C ILE A 42 -2.64 7.29 18.64
N LEU A 43 -2.85 6.12 18.03
CA LEU A 43 -1.89 5.49 17.15
C LEU A 43 -2.26 5.81 15.71
N VAL A 44 -1.33 6.45 14.99
CA VAL A 44 -1.46 6.70 13.55
C VAL A 44 -0.56 5.73 12.82
N VAL A 45 -1.13 4.97 11.89
CA VAL A 45 -0.39 4.05 11.02
C VAL A 45 -0.61 4.49 9.58
N GLN A 46 0.49 4.70 8.85
CA GLN A 46 0.42 5.16 7.47
C GLN A 46 1.53 4.57 6.62
N SER A 47 1.27 4.49 5.32
CA SER A 47 2.29 4.20 4.32
C SER A 47 2.54 5.45 3.47
N PRO A 48 3.80 5.85 3.23
CA PRO A 48 4.12 6.96 2.35
C PRO A 48 4.10 6.57 0.86
N HIS A 49 3.79 5.31 0.53
CA HIS A 49 3.82 4.83 -0.85
C HIS A 49 2.44 4.84 -1.49
N THR A 50 2.32 5.42 -2.69
CA THR A 50 1.06 5.66 -3.39
C THR A 50 0.37 4.40 -3.97
N THR A 51 1.04 3.26 -3.93
CA THR A 51 0.47 1.94 -4.28
C THR A 51 0.31 1.01 -3.08
N CYS A 52 0.42 1.57 -1.87
CA CYS A 52 0.26 0.84 -0.63
C CYS A 52 -0.90 1.43 0.17
N ALA A 53 -1.63 0.60 0.88
CA ALA A 53 -2.71 1.01 1.78
C ALA A 53 -2.56 0.31 3.13
N VAL A 54 -3.07 0.95 4.18
CA VAL A 54 -3.21 0.36 5.51
C VAL A 54 -4.70 0.34 5.84
N PHE A 55 -5.22 -0.81 6.19
CA PHE A 55 -6.65 -1.00 6.47
C PHE A 55 -6.87 -2.08 7.52
N PHE A 56 -8.08 -2.13 8.08
CA PHE A 56 -8.52 -3.19 8.96
C PHE A 56 -9.26 -4.26 8.18
N GLU A 57 -8.98 -5.50 8.49
CA GLU A 57 -9.62 -6.67 7.92
C GLU A 57 -9.89 -7.68 9.03
N GLU A 58 -10.95 -8.48 8.86
CA GLU A 58 -11.22 -9.61 9.76
C GLU A 58 -10.15 -10.67 9.57
N MET A 59 -9.67 -11.23 10.68
CA MET A 59 -8.67 -12.29 10.64
C MET A 59 -9.32 -13.61 10.29
N VAL A 60 -8.96 -14.15 9.14
CA VAL A 60 -9.36 -15.48 8.66
C VAL A 60 -8.20 -16.45 8.85
N HIS A 61 -8.49 -17.70 9.23
CA HIS A 61 -7.45 -18.70 9.52
C HIS A 61 -7.25 -19.69 8.38
N ASP A 62 -7.96 -19.50 7.27
CA ASP A 62 -7.83 -20.32 6.07
C ASP A 62 -7.00 -19.59 5.02
N PHE A 63 -6.12 -20.34 4.35
CA PHE A 63 -5.21 -19.82 3.34
C PHE A 63 -5.40 -20.56 2.02
N ASP A 64 -5.22 -19.83 0.92
CA ASP A 64 -5.21 -20.43 -0.40
C ASP A 64 -3.84 -21.05 -0.74
N ALA A 65 -3.75 -21.65 -1.92
CA ALA A 65 -2.53 -22.32 -2.38
C ALA A 65 -1.35 -21.32 -2.63
N LEU A 66 -1.63 -20.03 -2.68
CA LEU A 66 -0.62 -18.96 -2.85
C LEU A 66 -0.16 -18.36 -1.51
N GLY A 67 -0.79 -18.80 -0.41
CA GLY A 67 -0.48 -18.33 0.93
C GLY A 67 -1.20 -17.05 1.33
N ASP A 68 -2.18 -16.59 0.54
CA ASP A 68 -3.05 -15.48 0.91
C ASP A 68 -4.23 -15.98 1.75
N GLU A 69 -4.63 -15.27 2.79
CA GLU A 69 -5.87 -15.55 3.52
C GLU A 69 -7.07 -15.47 2.57
N TYR A 70 -8.08 -16.27 2.81
CA TYR A 70 -9.25 -16.33 1.93
C TYR A 70 -9.93 -14.97 1.74
N LEU A 71 -10.01 -14.15 2.79
CA LEU A 71 -10.60 -12.82 2.66
C LEU A 71 -9.72 -11.88 1.83
N GLN A 72 -8.41 -11.98 1.93
CA GLN A 72 -7.46 -11.26 1.07
C GLN A 72 -7.58 -11.70 -0.39
N ALA A 73 -7.72 -13.00 -0.64
CA ALA A 73 -7.95 -13.53 -1.98
C ALA A 73 -9.28 -13.00 -2.56
N ASP A 74 -10.35 -12.96 -1.76
CA ASP A 74 -11.63 -12.40 -2.16
C ASP A 74 -11.56 -10.89 -2.41
N LEU A 75 -10.85 -10.14 -1.58
CA LEU A 75 -10.59 -8.71 -1.77
C LEU A 75 -9.85 -8.46 -3.08
N ASN A 76 -8.77 -9.20 -3.34
CA ASN A 76 -8.01 -9.12 -4.59
C ASN A 76 -8.89 -9.39 -5.80
N LYS A 77 -9.73 -10.41 -5.74
CA LYS A 77 -10.67 -10.76 -6.80
C LYS A 77 -11.67 -9.62 -7.07
N GLY A 78 -12.19 -9.00 -6.00
CA GLY A 78 -13.08 -7.84 -6.09
C GLY A 78 -12.39 -6.62 -6.69
N LEU A 79 -11.21 -6.28 -6.18
CA LEU A 79 -10.41 -5.14 -6.65
C LEU A 79 -9.98 -5.31 -8.12
N ASN A 80 -9.65 -6.52 -8.55
CA ASN A 80 -9.31 -6.80 -9.95
C ASN A 80 -10.50 -6.68 -10.92
N LYS A 81 -11.73 -6.80 -10.42
CA LYS A 81 -12.93 -6.50 -11.23
C LYS A 81 -13.16 -5.00 -11.38
N LEU A 82 -12.87 -4.22 -10.32
CA LEU A 82 -13.02 -2.76 -10.34
C LEU A 82 -11.87 -2.10 -11.11
N PHE A 83 -10.66 -2.55 -10.86
CA PHE A 83 -9.44 -2.04 -11.47
C PHE A 83 -8.61 -3.21 -12.01
N PRO A 84 -8.91 -3.69 -13.22
CA PRO A 84 -8.13 -4.75 -13.87
C PRO A 84 -6.66 -4.37 -13.97
N LYS A 85 -5.78 -5.36 -13.99
CA LYS A 85 -4.35 -5.12 -14.12
C LYS A 85 -4.03 -4.35 -15.40
N GLN A 86 -3.29 -3.26 -15.28
CA GLN A 86 -2.79 -2.52 -16.43
C GLN A 86 -1.72 -3.35 -17.15
N LEU A 87 -1.92 -3.61 -18.45
CA LEU A 87 -1.03 -4.45 -19.25
C LEU A 87 -0.23 -3.66 -20.28
N ALA A 88 -0.71 -2.49 -20.69
CA ALA A 88 -0.08 -1.64 -21.68
C ALA A 88 -0.28 -0.16 -21.38
N TYR A 89 0.49 0.69 -22.05
CA TYR A 89 0.21 2.12 -22.09
C TYR A 89 -1.00 2.38 -22.99
N ASP A 90 -1.80 3.36 -22.56
CA ASP A 90 -2.97 3.81 -23.34
C ASP A 90 -4.03 2.70 -23.57
N ASP A 91 -4.10 1.70 -22.68
CA ASP A 91 -5.19 0.74 -22.58
C ASP A 91 -6.41 1.34 -21.85
N ASP A 92 -7.03 0.63 -20.94
CA ASP A 92 -8.16 1.13 -20.14
C ASP A 92 -7.79 2.25 -19.15
N TYR A 93 -6.50 2.54 -18.96
CA TYR A 93 -5.99 3.57 -18.05
C TYR A 93 -5.38 4.73 -18.81
N LYS A 94 -5.76 5.95 -18.44
CA LYS A 94 -5.09 7.16 -18.92
C LYS A 94 -3.69 7.35 -18.33
N TYR A 95 -3.45 6.72 -17.17
CA TYR A 95 -2.14 6.72 -16.50
C TYR A 95 -1.16 5.77 -17.24
N PRO A 96 0.13 6.15 -17.40
CA PRO A 96 0.78 7.33 -16.82
C PRO A 96 0.69 8.59 -17.69
N GLY A 97 0.13 8.55 -18.87
CA GLY A 97 0.07 9.67 -19.81
C GLY A 97 1.45 10.16 -20.33
N PRO A 98 1.48 10.91 -21.43
CA PRO A 98 2.73 11.30 -22.08
C PRO A 98 3.60 12.24 -21.24
N LEU A 99 2.99 13.20 -20.55
CA LEU A 99 3.74 14.15 -19.72
C LEU A 99 4.39 13.47 -18.50
N HIS A 100 3.68 12.56 -17.85
CA HIS A 100 4.24 11.81 -16.72
C HIS A 100 5.37 10.87 -17.15
N ARG A 101 5.23 10.23 -18.30
CA ARG A 101 6.31 9.40 -18.89
C ARG A 101 7.56 10.25 -19.17
N GLN A 102 7.38 11.42 -19.75
CA GLN A 102 8.50 12.34 -20.03
C GLN A 102 9.16 12.82 -18.73
N PHE A 103 8.35 13.27 -17.76
CA PHE A 103 8.87 13.68 -16.46
C PHE A 103 9.68 12.57 -15.77
N SER A 104 9.17 11.35 -15.76
CA SER A 104 9.87 10.19 -15.18
C SER A 104 11.18 9.88 -15.90
N LYS A 105 11.23 10.04 -17.21
CA LYS A 105 12.46 9.86 -18.01
C LYS A 105 13.49 10.93 -17.67
N ASP A 106 13.10 12.19 -17.65
CA ASP A 106 13.99 13.34 -17.47
C ASP A 106 14.57 13.41 -16.04
N ASN A 107 13.85 12.85 -15.07
CA ASN A 107 14.26 12.86 -13.65
C ASN A 107 14.85 11.52 -13.18
N GLY A 108 15.28 10.64 -14.10
CA GLY A 108 15.87 9.36 -13.73
C GLY A 108 14.91 8.38 -13.05
N GLY A 109 13.59 8.58 -13.23
CA GLY A 109 12.56 7.71 -12.68
C GLY A 109 12.40 6.39 -13.45
N ALA A 110 11.27 5.74 -13.22
CA ALA A 110 10.98 4.39 -13.76
C ALA A 110 11.06 4.32 -15.29
N MET A 111 10.65 5.35 -16.02
CA MET A 111 10.76 5.38 -17.48
C MET A 111 12.20 5.32 -17.97
N ALA A 112 13.16 5.83 -17.22
CA ALA A 112 14.57 5.79 -17.58
C ALA A 112 15.21 4.42 -17.32
N THR A 113 14.75 3.69 -16.30
CA THR A 113 15.39 2.47 -15.79
C THR A 113 14.54 1.21 -15.97
N ARG A 114 13.25 1.30 -15.71
CA ARG A 114 12.30 0.18 -15.74
C ARG A 114 10.92 0.64 -16.23
N PRO A 115 10.76 0.95 -17.54
CA PRO A 115 9.53 1.52 -18.08
C PRO A 115 8.25 0.73 -17.72
N ALA A 116 8.32 -0.60 -17.74
CA ALA A 116 7.19 -1.46 -17.42
C ALA A 116 6.69 -1.29 -15.96
N SER A 117 7.49 -0.73 -15.06
CA SER A 117 7.06 -0.49 -13.69
C SER A 117 6.07 0.67 -13.55
N LEU A 118 5.87 1.48 -14.59
CA LEU A 118 4.80 2.47 -14.68
C LEU A 118 3.46 1.90 -15.12
N LEU A 119 3.38 0.61 -15.48
CA LEU A 119 2.11 -0.07 -15.77
C LEU A 119 1.47 -0.52 -14.45
N ASN A 120 1.11 0.44 -13.60
CA ASN A 120 0.59 0.23 -12.26
C ASN A 120 -0.56 1.17 -11.91
N GLY A 121 -1.27 1.69 -12.89
CA GLY A 121 -2.44 2.55 -12.68
C GLY A 121 -3.52 1.86 -11.85
N ASP A 122 -3.72 0.56 -12.04
CA ASP A 122 -4.62 -0.25 -11.23
C ASP A 122 -4.18 -0.29 -9.75
N ALA A 123 -2.89 -0.42 -9.47
CA ALA A 123 -2.37 -0.44 -8.10
C ALA A 123 -2.58 0.91 -7.39
N HIS A 124 -2.39 2.02 -8.09
CA HIS A 124 -2.69 3.35 -7.56
C HIS A 124 -4.19 3.51 -7.23
N CYS A 125 -5.08 3.09 -8.13
CA CYS A 125 -6.52 3.15 -7.92
C CYS A 125 -6.97 2.26 -6.74
N LYS A 126 -6.44 1.04 -6.67
CA LYS A 126 -6.72 0.09 -5.57
C LYS A 126 -6.26 0.65 -4.22
N ALA A 127 -5.03 1.17 -4.16
CA ALA A 127 -4.49 1.78 -2.95
C ALA A 127 -5.30 3.00 -2.53
N THR A 128 -5.71 3.85 -3.47
CA THR A 128 -6.56 5.01 -3.19
C THR A 128 -7.92 4.60 -2.64
N LEU A 129 -8.53 3.55 -3.18
CA LEU A 129 -9.82 3.04 -2.71
C LEU A 129 -9.72 2.47 -1.29
N LEU A 130 -8.67 1.69 -0.99
CA LEU A 130 -8.46 1.07 0.31
C LEU A 130 -7.86 2.05 1.33
N GLY A 131 -7.18 3.07 0.85
CA GLY A 131 -6.31 3.88 1.68
C GLY A 131 -7.03 4.88 2.56
N LEU A 132 -6.70 4.82 3.84
CA LEU A 132 -6.64 5.96 4.72
C LEU A 132 -5.17 6.40 4.81
N SER A 133 -4.62 6.78 3.68
CA SER A 133 -3.29 7.36 3.65
C SER A 133 -3.41 8.84 3.99
N LEU A 134 -3.17 9.18 5.24
CA LEU A 134 -2.88 10.56 5.61
C LEU A 134 -1.43 10.83 5.23
N ILE A 135 -1.21 11.43 4.08
CA ILE A 135 0.09 12.02 3.77
C ILE A 135 0.18 13.30 4.60
N HIS A 136 0.99 13.25 5.65
CA HIS A 136 1.42 14.47 6.32
C HIS A 136 2.77 14.88 5.73
N ILE A 137 2.77 16.02 5.10
CA ILE A 137 4.00 16.70 4.67
C ILE A 137 4.48 17.59 5.80
#